data_2295b323a1b425b5cd7737250ed82e23
#
_entry.id   2295b323a1b425b5cd7737250ed82e23
#
_cell.length_a   1.000
_cell.length_b   1.000
_cell.length_c   1.000
_cell.angle_alpha   90.00
_cell.angle_beta   90.00
_cell.angle_gamma   90.00
#
_symmetry.space_group_name_H-M   'P 1'
#
loop_
_entity.id
_entity.type
_entity.pdbx_description
1 polymer ?
#
loop_
_entity_poly.entity_id
_entity_poly.type
_entity_poly.pdbx_seq_one_letter_code
_entity_poly.pdbx_strand_id
1 'polypeptide(L)'
;MTIKDICDILRAELYNNGFEYGFIVNDQKYKPNMDNGFDNEYYHLAKTISIVQEPSVTLKEKIGTCVDIVLVMKSILDNLNISSKIWLLYNKSRNKAHTILTFEAEGKIVYLELTPQSSKSWYGQEIVYSNEQELLRKYENNNYDISDVTNLIIVGERPYFLLNKLN
;
A
#
# COMPACT_ATOMS: atom_id res chain seq x y z
N MET A 1 4.53 -22.64 -1.84
CA MET A 1 4.54 -21.94 -0.53
C MET A 1 3.12 -21.75 -0.03
N THR A 2 2.92 -21.87 1.25
CA THR A 2 1.61 -21.64 1.85
C THR A 2 1.34 -20.14 2.04
N ILE A 3 0.08 -19.79 2.22
CA ILE A 3 -0.32 -18.41 2.56
C ILE A 3 0.44 -17.94 3.80
N LYS A 4 0.51 -18.79 4.83
CA LYS A 4 1.23 -18.48 6.06
C LYS A 4 2.71 -18.17 5.81
N ASP A 5 3.40 -18.99 5.03
CA ASP A 5 4.81 -18.81 4.73
C ASP A 5 5.07 -17.47 4.03
N ILE A 6 4.25 -17.13 3.06
CA ILE A 6 4.38 -15.88 2.31
C ILE A 6 4.13 -14.68 3.22
N CYS A 7 3.06 -14.72 4.01
CA CYS A 7 2.75 -13.66 4.97
C CYS A 7 3.89 -13.47 5.99
N ASP A 8 4.46 -14.56 6.48
CA ASP A 8 5.57 -14.51 7.45
C ASP A 8 6.82 -13.87 6.83
N ILE A 9 7.13 -14.17 5.56
CA ILE A 9 8.25 -13.54 4.84
C ILE A 9 8.02 -12.03 4.72
N LEU A 10 6.83 -11.61 4.30
CA LEU A 10 6.52 -10.19 4.15
C LEU A 10 6.50 -9.45 5.49
N ARG A 11 5.95 -10.06 6.53
CA ARG A 11 5.95 -9.47 7.88
C ARG A 11 7.36 -9.34 8.44
N ALA A 12 8.23 -10.31 8.20
CA ALA A 12 9.61 -10.26 8.68
C ALA A 12 10.35 -9.01 8.19
N GLU A 13 10.04 -8.56 6.98
CA GLU A 13 10.66 -7.37 6.40
C GLU A 13 10.00 -6.07 6.86
N LEU A 14 8.68 -6.04 6.95
CA LEU A 14 7.92 -4.80 7.02
C LEU A 14 7.13 -4.59 8.32
N TYR A 15 6.68 -5.66 8.97
CA TYR A 15 5.78 -5.54 10.12
C TYR A 15 6.54 -5.22 11.40
N ASN A 16 6.18 -4.12 12.06
CA ASN A 16 6.80 -3.68 13.33
C ASN A 16 8.33 -3.61 13.27
N ASN A 17 8.88 -3.30 12.13
CA ASN A 17 10.31 -3.27 11.88
C ASN A 17 10.87 -1.84 11.75
N GLY A 18 10.28 -0.89 12.47
CA GLY A 18 10.75 0.50 12.51
C GLY A 18 10.31 1.36 11.33
N PHE A 19 9.42 0.86 10.47
CA PHE A 19 8.90 1.65 9.35
C PHE A 19 7.94 2.71 9.83
N GLU A 20 8.05 3.89 9.22
CA GLU A 20 7.14 5.02 9.45
C GLU A 20 6.43 5.40 8.16
N TYR A 21 5.21 5.92 8.30
CA TYR A 21 4.49 6.47 7.16
C TYR A 21 5.07 7.84 6.79
N GLY A 22 5.32 8.05 5.52
CA GLY A 22 5.85 9.32 5.04
C GLY A 22 6.50 9.19 3.67
N PHE A 23 7.16 10.26 3.24
CA PHE A 23 7.89 10.26 1.96
C PHE A 23 9.14 11.16 2.06
N ILE A 24 10.05 10.99 1.10
CA ILE A 24 11.31 11.73 1.03
C ILE A 24 11.34 12.51 -0.28
N VAL A 25 11.61 13.80 -0.19
CA VAL A 25 11.87 14.65 -1.35
C VAL A 25 13.07 15.54 -1.03
N ASN A 26 14.07 15.57 -1.92
CA ASN A 26 15.29 16.37 -1.74
C ASN A 26 15.97 16.10 -0.39
N ASP A 27 16.10 14.82 -0.02
CA ASP A 27 16.70 14.35 1.24
C ASP A 27 15.95 14.80 2.50
N GLN A 28 14.77 15.37 2.37
CA GLN A 28 13.93 15.78 3.49
C GLN A 28 12.80 14.78 3.69
N LYS A 29 12.58 14.36 4.93
CA LYS A 29 11.49 13.46 5.32
C LYS A 29 10.25 14.25 5.68
N TYR A 30 9.11 13.84 5.12
CA TYR A 30 7.80 14.43 5.40
C TYR A 30 6.89 13.36 6.02
N LYS A 31 6.47 13.59 7.26
CA LYS A 31 5.62 12.66 8.01
C LYS A 31 4.32 13.34 8.41
N PRO A 32 3.18 12.62 8.40
CA PRO A 32 1.93 13.21 8.89
C PRO A 32 1.96 13.39 10.41
N ASN A 33 1.25 14.41 10.89
CA ASN A 33 0.94 14.51 12.30
C ASN A 33 -0.22 13.55 12.61
N MET A 34 0.05 12.54 13.42
CA MET A 34 -0.92 11.49 13.74
C MET A 34 -1.68 11.73 15.06
N ASP A 35 -1.44 12.84 15.74
CA ASP A 35 -2.07 13.14 17.04
C ASP A 35 -3.59 13.24 16.94
N ASN A 36 -4.10 13.75 15.81
CA ASN A 36 -5.53 13.93 15.55
C ASN A 36 -6.00 13.17 14.29
N GLY A 37 -5.29 12.10 13.94
CA GLY A 37 -5.56 11.36 12.73
C GLY A 37 -4.78 11.90 11.52
N PHE A 38 -5.23 11.57 10.31
CA PHE A 38 -4.51 11.94 9.10
C PHE A 38 -4.67 13.44 8.82
N ASP A 39 -3.57 14.15 8.87
CA ASP A 39 -3.55 15.60 8.77
C ASP A 39 -3.71 16.07 7.32
N ASN A 40 -4.60 17.04 7.12
CA ASN A 40 -4.95 17.56 5.78
C ASN A 40 -3.79 18.31 5.11
N GLU A 41 -2.95 18.96 5.88
CA GLU A 41 -1.77 19.67 5.35
C GLU A 41 -0.78 18.67 4.75
N TYR A 42 -0.55 17.57 5.45
CA TYR A 42 0.29 16.49 4.95
C TYR A 42 -0.28 15.90 3.64
N TYR A 43 -1.59 15.67 3.60
CA TYR A 43 -2.25 15.16 2.40
C TYR A 43 -2.07 16.09 1.21
N HIS A 44 -2.27 17.39 1.44
CA HIS A 44 -2.09 18.40 0.40
C HIS A 44 -0.64 18.43 -0.09
N LEU A 45 0.31 18.40 0.82
CA LEU A 45 1.74 18.39 0.49
C LEU A 45 2.12 17.12 -0.27
N ALA A 46 1.64 15.96 0.17
CA ALA A 46 1.89 14.70 -0.51
C ALA A 46 1.38 14.71 -1.95
N LYS A 47 0.18 15.23 -2.17
CA LYS A 47 -0.39 15.40 -3.53
C LYS A 47 0.48 16.31 -4.40
N THR A 48 1.16 17.26 -3.80
CA THR A 48 1.94 18.29 -4.53
C THR A 48 3.34 17.83 -4.86
N ILE A 49 4.03 17.11 -3.96
CA ILE A 49 5.47 16.84 -4.11
C ILE A 49 5.91 15.39 -3.98
N SER A 50 5.06 14.47 -3.52
CA SER A 50 5.50 13.09 -3.32
C SER A 50 5.88 12.39 -4.61
N ILE A 51 6.91 11.57 -4.54
CA ILE A 51 7.45 10.78 -5.67
C ILE A 51 7.52 9.32 -5.23
N VAL A 52 7.19 8.43 -6.16
CA VAL A 52 7.28 6.98 -5.90
C VAL A 52 8.73 6.59 -5.70
N GLN A 53 9.04 5.97 -4.55
CA GLN A 53 10.40 5.57 -4.17
C GLN A 53 10.81 4.24 -4.77
N GLU A 54 12.11 4.09 -5.01
CA GLU A 54 12.70 2.77 -5.27
C GLU A 54 12.49 1.89 -4.03
N PRO A 55 12.14 0.59 -4.19
CA PRO A 55 11.99 -0.31 -3.05
C PRO A 55 13.22 -0.35 -2.13
N SER A 56 14.43 -0.28 -2.71
CA SER A 56 15.67 -0.26 -1.93
C SER A 56 15.78 0.96 -1.02
N VAL A 57 15.30 2.12 -1.47
CA VAL A 57 15.28 3.36 -0.68
C VAL A 57 14.29 3.23 0.48
N THR A 58 13.10 2.72 0.20
CA THR A 58 12.08 2.50 1.23
C THR A 58 12.61 1.57 2.33
N LEU A 59 13.25 0.47 1.96
CA LEU A 59 13.85 -0.48 2.91
C LEU A 59 14.98 0.14 3.72
N LYS A 60 15.85 0.90 3.09
CA LYS A 60 17.00 1.54 3.75
C LYS A 60 16.55 2.63 4.72
N GLU A 61 15.70 3.53 4.25
CA GLU A 61 15.28 4.71 5.01
C GLU A 61 14.13 4.41 5.97
N LYS A 62 13.48 3.26 5.83
CA LYS A 62 12.35 2.82 6.66
C LYS A 62 11.21 3.83 6.72
N ILE A 63 10.93 4.45 5.59
CA ILE A 63 9.84 5.42 5.42
C ILE A 63 9.20 5.22 4.06
N GLY A 64 7.88 5.21 3.99
CA GLY A 64 7.15 5.08 2.73
C GLY A 64 5.68 5.40 2.88
N THR A 65 5.06 5.77 1.76
CA THR A 65 3.61 5.85 1.64
C THR A 65 3.04 4.47 1.35
N CYS A 66 1.71 4.35 1.25
CA CYS A 66 1.08 3.09 0.86
C CYS A 66 1.59 2.60 -0.51
N VAL A 67 1.88 3.51 -1.44
CA VAL A 67 2.43 3.16 -2.76
C VAL A 67 3.82 2.54 -2.63
N ASP A 68 4.68 3.15 -1.82
CA ASP A 68 6.05 2.68 -1.62
C ASP A 68 6.08 1.30 -0.95
N ILE A 69 5.24 1.09 0.05
CA ILE A 69 5.17 -0.19 0.77
C ILE A 69 4.69 -1.33 -0.14
N VAL A 70 3.65 -1.11 -0.93
CA VAL A 70 3.17 -2.16 -1.84
C VAL A 70 4.21 -2.50 -2.92
N LEU A 71 5.04 -1.54 -3.33
CA LEU A 71 6.14 -1.82 -4.25
C LEU A 71 7.23 -2.69 -3.61
N VAL A 72 7.56 -2.48 -2.35
CA VAL A 72 8.47 -3.36 -1.62
C VAL A 72 7.90 -4.77 -1.56
N MET A 73 6.62 -4.90 -1.19
CA MET A 73 5.95 -6.20 -1.15
C MET A 73 5.98 -6.90 -2.52
N LYS A 74 5.64 -6.16 -3.58
CA LYS A 74 5.66 -6.71 -4.94
C LYS A 74 7.06 -7.18 -5.34
N SER A 75 8.09 -6.41 -5.02
CA SER A 75 9.48 -6.79 -5.30
C SER A 75 9.86 -8.12 -4.64
N ILE A 76 9.47 -8.32 -3.38
CA ILE A 76 9.71 -9.57 -2.67
C ILE A 76 8.96 -10.72 -3.33
N LEU A 77 7.69 -10.52 -3.63
CA LEU A 77 6.83 -11.55 -4.25
C LEU A 77 7.31 -11.92 -5.66
N ASP A 78 7.74 -10.94 -6.45
CA ASP A 78 8.30 -11.19 -7.78
C ASP A 78 9.55 -12.07 -7.69
N ASN A 79 10.43 -11.83 -6.72
CA ASN A 79 11.61 -12.67 -6.48
C ASN A 79 11.26 -14.09 -6.05
N LEU A 80 10.10 -14.28 -5.46
CA LEU A 80 9.59 -15.61 -5.08
C LEU A 80 8.73 -16.25 -6.17
N ASN A 81 8.58 -15.60 -7.33
CA ASN A 81 7.71 -16.03 -8.43
C ASN A 81 6.24 -16.17 -8.01
N ILE A 82 5.77 -15.28 -7.12
CA ILE A 82 4.39 -15.25 -6.65
C ILE A 82 3.66 -14.12 -7.37
N SER A 83 2.54 -14.45 -7.99
CA SER A 83 1.70 -13.47 -8.71
C SER A 83 1.04 -12.51 -7.74
N SER A 84 1.11 -11.22 -8.03
CA SER A 84 0.50 -10.18 -7.21
C SER A 84 -0.09 -9.06 -8.05
N LYS A 85 -1.03 -8.33 -7.46
CA LYS A 85 -1.66 -7.15 -8.06
C LYS A 85 -1.71 -6.02 -7.06
N ILE A 86 -1.59 -4.80 -7.56
CA ILE A 86 -1.73 -3.59 -6.76
C ILE A 86 -3.05 -2.93 -7.15
N TRP A 87 -3.85 -2.60 -6.14
CA TRP A 87 -5.18 -2.02 -6.30
C TRP A 87 -5.24 -0.64 -5.69
N LEU A 88 -5.92 0.26 -6.39
CA LEU A 88 -6.31 1.56 -5.84
C LEU A 88 -7.72 1.43 -5.27
N LEU A 89 -7.85 1.74 -3.99
CA LEU A 89 -9.14 1.84 -3.29
C LEU A 89 -9.45 3.33 -3.13
N TYR A 90 -10.53 3.79 -3.73
CA TYR A 90 -10.98 5.16 -3.58
C TYR A 90 -12.31 5.21 -2.84
N ASN A 91 -12.31 5.83 -1.66
CA ASN A 91 -13.50 6.03 -0.87
C ASN A 91 -14.19 7.32 -1.31
N LYS A 92 -15.30 7.18 -2.01
CA LYS A 92 -16.05 8.31 -2.60
C LYS A 92 -16.59 9.27 -1.54
N SER A 93 -17.06 8.74 -0.40
CA SER A 93 -17.66 9.53 0.66
C SER A 93 -16.66 10.43 1.37
N ARG A 94 -15.41 9.96 1.51
CA ARG A 94 -14.36 10.65 2.26
C ARG A 94 -13.33 11.35 1.37
N ASN A 95 -13.42 11.16 0.06
CA ASN A 95 -12.41 11.62 -0.91
C ASN A 95 -11.00 11.23 -0.50
N LYS A 96 -10.83 9.96 -0.11
CA LYS A 96 -9.55 9.39 0.32
C LYS A 96 -9.25 8.13 -0.48
N ALA A 97 -7.99 7.91 -0.75
CA ALA A 97 -7.53 6.76 -1.48
C ALA A 97 -6.47 6.00 -0.70
N HIS A 98 -6.41 4.71 -0.94
CA HIS A 98 -5.42 3.81 -0.37
C HIS A 98 -4.99 2.81 -1.43
N THR A 99 -3.72 2.45 -1.42
CA THR A 99 -3.17 1.46 -2.33
C THR A 99 -2.90 0.18 -1.54
N ILE A 100 -3.43 -0.93 -2.02
CA ILE A 100 -3.23 -2.24 -1.39
C ILE A 100 -2.59 -3.21 -2.38
N LEU A 101 -2.01 -4.29 -1.84
CA LEU A 101 -1.49 -5.39 -2.64
C LEU A 101 -2.21 -6.67 -2.27
N THR A 102 -2.56 -7.46 -3.29
CA THR A 102 -3.01 -8.84 -3.13
C THR A 102 -2.06 -9.79 -3.84
N PHE A 103 -1.92 -11.00 -3.32
CA PHE A 103 -1.15 -12.05 -3.97
C PHE A 103 -1.96 -13.34 -4.06
N GLU A 104 -1.54 -14.22 -4.96
CA GLU A 104 -2.18 -15.51 -5.17
C GLU A 104 -1.39 -16.61 -4.46
N ALA A 105 -2.07 -17.40 -3.65
CA ALA A 105 -1.50 -18.57 -3.00
C ALA A 105 -2.62 -19.56 -2.65
N GLU A 106 -2.34 -20.85 -2.76
CA GLU A 106 -3.29 -21.93 -2.43
C GLU A 106 -4.63 -21.79 -3.16
N GLY A 107 -4.61 -21.24 -4.39
CA GLY A 107 -5.82 -20.99 -5.18
C GLY A 107 -6.69 -19.86 -4.65
N LYS A 108 -6.17 -19.02 -3.78
CA LYS A 108 -6.89 -17.93 -3.12
C LYS A 108 -6.24 -16.58 -3.42
N ILE A 109 -6.97 -15.51 -3.14
CA ILE A 109 -6.47 -14.12 -3.20
C ILE A 109 -6.26 -13.65 -1.75
N VAL A 110 -5.05 -13.17 -1.46
CA VAL A 110 -4.68 -12.77 -0.09
C VAL A 110 -4.32 -11.29 -0.06
N TYR A 111 -4.97 -10.55 0.83
CA TYR A 111 -4.64 -9.17 1.15
C TYR A 111 -3.92 -9.14 2.50
N LEU A 112 -2.72 -8.56 2.53
CA LEU A 112 -1.95 -8.34 3.75
C LEU A 112 -1.61 -6.85 3.84
N GLU A 113 -2.02 -6.20 4.93
CA GLU A 113 -1.78 -4.77 5.11
C GLU A 113 -0.52 -4.52 5.91
N LEU A 114 0.50 -3.95 5.25
CA LEU A 114 1.79 -3.65 5.89
C LEU A 114 2.18 -2.16 5.81
N THR A 115 1.30 -1.30 5.27
CA THR A 115 1.51 0.15 5.37
C THR A 115 1.52 0.56 6.84
N PRO A 116 2.54 1.31 7.31
CA PRO A 116 2.68 1.60 8.75
C PRO A 116 1.51 2.43 9.30
N GLN A 117 0.58 1.75 9.94
CA GLN A 117 -0.59 2.32 10.59
C GLN A 117 -0.87 1.52 11.87
N SER A 118 0.09 1.50 12.76
CA SER A 118 0.09 0.64 13.96
C SER A 118 -1.13 0.84 14.88
N SER A 119 -1.83 1.97 14.79
CA SER A 119 -3.07 2.22 15.54
C SER A 119 -4.28 1.45 14.99
N LYS A 120 -4.17 0.84 13.80
CA LYS A 120 -5.28 0.10 13.20
C LYS A 120 -5.19 -1.38 13.55
N SER A 121 -6.32 -1.97 13.94
CA SER A 121 -6.39 -3.38 14.33
C SER A 121 -6.09 -4.36 13.19
N TRP A 122 -6.29 -3.94 11.95
CA TRP A 122 -6.05 -4.77 10.76
C TRP A 122 -4.61 -4.68 10.23
N TYR A 123 -3.79 -3.80 10.79
CA TYR A 123 -2.38 -3.70 10.42
C TYR A 123 -1.66 -5.01 10.72
N GLY A 124 -0.98 -5.55 9.71
CA GLY A 124 -0.25 -6.81 9.82
C GLY A 124 -1.11 -8.06 9.72
N GLN A 125 -2.42 -7.92 9.51
CA GLN A 125 -3.35 -9.04 9.38
C GLN A 125 -3.65 -9.34 7.91
N GLU A 126 -3.78 -10.64 7.59
CA GLU A 126 -4.22 -11.08 6.27
C GLU A 126 -5.73 -11.29 6.21
N ILE A 127 -6.30 -11.02 5.04
CA ILE A 127 -7.67 -11.37 4.69
C ILE A 127 -7.59 -12.25 3.46
N VAL A 128 -8.23 -13.42 3.52
CA VAL A 128 -8.22 -14.41 2.43
C VAL A 128 -9.57 -14.38 1.72
N TYR A 129 -9.52 -14.14 0.41
CA TYR A 129 -10.70 -14.18 -0.46
C TYR A 129 -10.64 -15.42 -1.33
N SER A 130 -11.79 -16.02 -1.60
CA SER A 130 -11.89 -17.21 -2.45
C SER A 130 -11.43 -16.96 -3.88
N ASN A 131 -11.69 -15.76 -4.39
CA ASN A 131 -11.32 -15.33 -5.73
C ASN A 131 -11.33 -13.79 -5.82
N GLU A 132 -10.92 -13.27 -6.97
CA GLU A 132 -10.86 -11.83 -7.21
C GLU A 132 -12.23 -11.16 -7.19
N GLN A 133 -13.28 -11.85 -7.65
CA GLN A 133 -14.63 -11.30 -7.63
C GLN A 133 -15.13 -11.02 -6.22
N GLU A 134 -14.79 -11.88 -5.26
CA GLU A 134 -15.14 -11.68 -3.85
C GLU A 134 -14.46 -10.43 -3.28
N LEU A 135 -13.19 -10.22 -3.61
CA LEU A 135 -12.46 -9.01 -3.27
C LEU A 135 -13.14 -7.76 -3.83
N LEU A 136 -13.44 -7.75 -5.12
CA LEU A 136 -14.07 -6.60 -5.80
C LEU A 136 -15.43 -6.27 -5.20
N ARG A 137 -16.28 -7.27 -4.99
CA ARG A 137 -17.62 -7.07 -4.41
C ARG A 137 -17.56 -6.48 -3.03
N LYS A 138 -16.62 -6.91 -2.21
CA LYS A 138 -16.49 -6.39 -0.83
C LYS A 138 -16.28 -4.88 -0.83
N TYR A 139 -15.37 -4.40 -1.66
CA TYR A 139 -15.07 -2.96 -1.71
C TYR A 139 -16.17 -2.17 -2.41
N GLU A 140 -16.69 -2.66 -3.53
CA GLU A 140 -17.76 -2.00 -4.26
C GLU A 140 -19.03 -1.86 -3.41
N ASN A 141 -19.39 -2.90 -2.64
CA ASN A 141 -20.53 -2.87 -1.73
C ASN A 141 -20.35 -1.91 -0.55
N ASN A 142 -19.13 -1.49 -0.27
CA ASN A 142 -18.81 -0.55 0.80
C ASN A 142 -18.45 0.85 0.27
N ASN A 143 -18.96 1.19 -0.91
CA ASN A 143 -18.84 2.51 -1.52
C ASN A 143 -17.40 2.89 -1.91
N TYR A 144 -16.59 1.90 -2.29
CA TYR A 144 -15.26 2.12 -2.86
C TYR A 144 -15.30 1.92 -4.37
N ASP A 145 -14.53 2.74 -5.07
CA ASP A 145 -14.02 2.35 -6.39
C ASP A 145 -12.76 1.52 -6.16
N ILE A 146 -12.64 0.41 -6.86
CA ILE A 146 -11.44 -0.43 -6.84
C ILE A 146 -10.95 -0.64 -8.26
N SER A 147 -9.67 -0.37 -8.50
CA SER A 147 -9.07 -0.51 -9.82
C SER A 147 -7.67 -1.09 -9.75
N ASP A 148 -7.32 -1.93 -10.72
CA ASP A 148 -5.99 -2.51 -10.85
C ASP A 148 -5.02 -1.43 -11.37
N VAL A 149 -4.03 -1.09 -10.57
CA VAL A 149 -3.02 -0.07 -10.90
C VAL A 149 -1.61 -0.68 -10.96
N THR A 150 -1.51 -2.00 -11.03
CA THR A 150 -0.23 -2.73 -11.01
C THR A 150 0.79 -2.17 -12.00
N ASN A 151 0.35 -1.83 -13.19
CA ASN A 151 1.24 -1.37 -14.27
C ASN A 151 1.27 0.16 -14.44
N LEU A 152 0.65 0.90 -13.51
CA LEU A 152 0.57 2.37 -13.58
C LEU A 152 1.58 3.06 -12.66
N ILE A 153 2.26 2.31 -11.80
CA ILE A 153 3.19 2.86 -10.83
C ILE A 153 4.59 2.92 -11.45
N ILE A 154 5.15 4.12 -11.51
CA ILE A 154 6.48 4.36 -12.10
C ILE A 154 7.36 4.99 -11.04
N VAL A 155 8.43 4.28 -10.66
CA VAL A 155 9.43 4.77 -9.71
C VAL A 155 10.07 6.05 -10.24
N GLY A 156 10.25 7.03 -9.37
CA GLY A 156 10.82 8.33 -9.72
C GLY A 156 9.80 9.34 -10.23
N GLU A 157 8.55 8.93 -10.42
CA GLU A 157 7.47 9.80 -10.89
C GLU A 157 6.43 10.06 -9.80
N ARG A 158 5.58 11.06 -10.06
CA ARG A 158 4.42 11.35 -9.23
C ARG A 158 3.40 10.24 -9.41
N PRO A 159 2.68 9.81 -8.36
CA PRO A 159 1.65 8.77 -8.49
C PRO A 159 0.37 9.33 -9.12
N TYR A 160 0.40 9.65 -10.41
CA TYR A 160 -0.71 10.29 -11.13
C TYR A 160 -2.01 9.50 -11.11
N PHE A 161 -1.94 8.17 -11.09
CA PHE A 161 -3.12 7.31 -10.97
C PHE A 161 -3.91 7.59 -9.68
N LEU A 162 -3.19 7.94 -8.61
CA LEU A 162 -3.75 8.31 -7.31
C LEU A 162 -4.22 9.77 -7.33
N LEU A 163 -3.41 10.67 -7.88
CA LEU A 163 -3.67 12.12 -7.86
C LEU A 163 -4.91 12.50 -8.67
N ASN A 164 -5.21 11.76 -9.74
CA ASN A 164 -6.40 11.98 -10.55
C ASN A 164 -7.71 11.69 -9.81
N LYS A 165 -7.66 10.91 -8.72
CA LYS A 165 -8.83 10.63 -7.88
C LYS A 165 -9.00 11.64 -6.76
N LEU A 166 -7.91 12.23 -6.29
CA LEU A 166 -7.89 13.17 -5.17
C LEU A 166 -7.79 14.61 -5.70
N ASN A 167 -8.88 15.31 -5.74
CA ASN A 167 -8.93 16.72 -6.18
C ASN A 167 -8.77 17.69 -5.02
#